data_bef68b1bc642aa5e40779757cf7293d2
#
_entry.id   bef68b1bc642aa5e40779757cf7293d2
#
_cell.length_a   1.000
_cell.length_b   1.000
_cell.length_c   1.000
_cell.angle_alpha   90.00
_cell.angle_beta   90.00
_cell.angle_gamma   90.00
#
_symmetry.space_group_name_H-M   'P 1'
#
loop_
_entity.id
_entity.type
_entity.pdbx_description
1 polymer ?
#
loop_
_entity_poly.entity_id
_entity_poly.type
_entity_poly.pdbx_seq_one_letter_code
_entity_poly.pdbx_strand_id
1 'polypeptide(L)'
;EEYEGGEFNFKVNANFQGNTLDNLQGMISVDSLQYTDADTDYQFSQFLIQAQKASNQHKQITILSDFIDGQIVGNYNYSTLPATINNLLHSYLPSLMSPTRRSNAIKTNNALEFRFNIHNTDILTEVFQLPITVYANSDLRGKIDESNGQINLSAYFPRMRYKEHFIESGTLSLHNRSSKLNAQVRFN
;
A
#
# COMPACT_ATOMS: atom_id res chain seq x y z
N GLU A 1 4.54 3.32 33.32
CA GLU A 1 4.43 4.45 32.35
C GLU A 1 3.03 4.37 31.79
N GLU A 2 2.17 5.36 32.10
CA GLU A 2 0.86 5.51 31.48
C GLU A 2 1.10 5.85 30.01
N TYR A 3 0.57 5.03 29.12
CA TYR A 3 0.53 5.31 27.70
C TYR A 3 -0.53 6.40 27.48
N GLU A 4 -0.12 7.64 27.38
CA GLU A 4 -0.96 8.72 26.92
C GLU A 4 -1.18 8.49 25.42
N GLY A 5 -2.28 7.84 25.08
CA GLY A 5 -2.68 7.61 23.70
C GLY A 5 -3.04 8.92 23.02
N GLY A 6 -2.56 9.13 21.80
CA GLY A 6 -2.95 10.30 21.02
C GLY A 6 -4.44 10.31 20.68
N GLU A 7 -5.01 11.50 20.48
CA GLU A 7 -6.40 11.71 20.12
C GLU A 7 -6.54 11.94 18.60
N PHE A 8 -7.50 11.24 17.99
CA PHE A 8 -7.86 11.43 16.60
C PHE A 8 -9.19 12.15 16.48
N ASN A 9 -9.21 13.27 15.75
CA ASN A 9 -10.40 13.96 15.33
C ASN A 9 -10.51 13.91 13.81
N PHE A 10 -11.63 13.43 13.29
CA PHE A 10 -11.83 13.34 11.85
C PHE A 10 -13.29 13.36 11.46
N LYS A 11 -13.55 13.81 10.23
CA LYS A 11 -14.85 13.74 9.59
C LYS A 11 -14.77 12.87 8.35
N VAL A 12 -15.58 11.81 8.32
CA VAL A 12 -15.64 10.88 7.17
C VAL A 12 -16.92 11.15 6.39
N ASN A 13 -16.76 11.29 5.07
CA ASN A 13 -17.85 11.24 4.12
C ASN A 13 -17.69 9.98 3.26
N ALA A 14 -18.73 9.20 3.15
CA ALA A 14 -18.71 7.96 2.37
C ALA A 14 -19.99 7.87 1.51
N ASN A 15 -19.78 7.60 0.23
CA ASN A 15 -20.89 7.38 -0.72
C ASN A 15 -20.54 6.18 -1.58
N PHE A 16 -21.29 5.10 -1.40
CA PHE A 16 -21.08 3.84 -2.08
C PHE A 16 -22.33 3.30 -2.74
N GLN A 17 -22.12 2.62 -3.85
CA GLN A 17 -23.10 1.79 -4.54
C GLN A 17 -22.55 0.37 -4.66
N GLY A 18 -23.40 -0.62 -4.58
CA GLY A 18 -23.06 -2.04 -4.66
C GLY A 18 -23.68 -2.84 -3.52
N ASN A 19 -23.88 -4.12 -3.75
CA ASN A 19 -24.52 -5.03 -2.79
C ASN A 19 -23.54 -6.04 -2.16
N THR A 20 -22.31 -6.05 -2.62
CA THR A 20 -21.20 -6.86 -2.07
C THR A 20 -19.91 -6.05 -2.08
N LEU A 21 -18.95 -6.41 -1.23
CA LEU A 21 -17.65 -5.76 -1.19
C LEU A 21 -17.02 -5.69 -2.59
N ASP A 22 -17.05 -6.78 -3.35
CA ASP A 22 -16.43 -6.85 -4.66
C ASP A 22 -17.13 -6.04 -5.76
N ASN A 23 -18.33 -5.56 -5.50
CA ASN A 23 -19.10 -4.71 -6.42
C ASN A 23 -19.18 -3.25 -5.95
N LEU A 24 -18.51 -2.91 -4.86
CA LEU A 24 -18.52 -1.54 -4.36
C LEU A 24 -17.91 -0.58 -5.38
N GLN A 25 -18.61 0.51 -5.61
CA GLN A 25 -18.16 1.68 -6.35
C GLN A 25 -18.54 2.90 -5.53
N GLY A 26 -17.67 3.89 -5.50
CA GLY A 26 -17.95 5.08 -4.73
C GLY A 26 -16.69 5.74 -4.20
N MET A 27 -16.88 6.53 -3.17
CA MET A 27 -15.84 7.38 -2.63
C MET A 27 -15.92 7.42 -1.10
N ILE A 28 -14.74 7.38 -0.48
CA ILE A 28 -14.54 7.78 0.92
C ILE A 28 -13.63 9.01 0.90
N SER A 29 -14.04 10.07 1.57
CA SER A 29 -13.13 11.17 1.91
C SER A 29 -13.06 11.34 3.42
N VAL A 30 -11.90 11.62 3.92
CA VAL A 30 -11.67 12.04 5.29
C VAL A 30 -11.27 13.50 5.26
N ASP A 31 -12.12 14.34 5.83
CA ASP A 31 -11.88 15.77 5.92
C ASP A 31 -11.36 16.09 7.32
N SER A 32 -10.38 16.96 7.40
CA SER A 32 -9.88 17.51 8.67
C SER A 32 -9.41 16.44 9.66
N LEU A 33 -8.69 15.43 9.19
CA LEU A 33 -8.05 14.46 10.08
C LEU A 33 -6.96 15.16 10.89
N GLN A 34 -7.12 15.16 12.20
CA GLN A 34 -6.18 15.73 13.15
C GLN A 34 -5.75 14.62 14.12
N TYR A 35 -4.48 14.53 14.38
CA TYR A 35 -3.90 13.69 15.42
C TYR A 35 -3.13 14.58 16.38
N THR A 36 -3.46 14.49 17.66
CA THR A 36 -2.82 15.25 18.73
C THR A 36 -2.34 14.30 19.81
N ASP A 37 -1.09 14.42 20.18
CA ASP A 37 -0.52 13.80 21.38
C ASP A 37 0.21 14.85 22.24
N ALA A 38 0.90 14.42 23.29
CA ALA A 38 1.53 15.33 24.26
C ALA A 38 2.56 16.28 23.63
N ASP A 39 3.23 15.86 22.54
CA ASP A 39 4.35 16.56 21.92
C ASP A 39 4.03 17.07 20.51
N THR A 40 2.93 16.61 19.90
CA THR A 40 2.72 16.82 18.46
C THR A 40 1.26 17.00 18.09
N ASP A 41 1.00 17.95 17.20
CA ASP A 41 -0.29 18.18 16.55
C ASP A 41 -0.13 18.06 15.04
N TYR A 42 -0.74 17.03 14.46
CA TYR A 42 -0.71 16.78 13.02
C TYR A 42 -2.07 17.03 12.41
N GLN A 43 -2.08 17.82 11.35
CA GLN A 43 -3.26 18.06 10.55
C GLN A 43 -3.03 17.52 9.14
N PHE A 44 -3.93 16.64 8.71
CA PHE A 44 -3.96 16.12 7.35
C PHE A 44 -4.96 16.93 6.53
N SER A 45 -4.54 17.33 5.35
CA SER A 45 -5.35 18.15 4.47
C SER A 45 -6.30 17.33 3.62
N GLN A 46 -5.87 16.14 3.20
CA GLN A 46 -6.63 15.33 2.26
C GLN A 46 -6.42 13.83 2.45
N PHE A 47 -7.52 13.09 2.49
CA PHE A 47 -7.52 11.65 2.28
C PHE A 47 -8.75 11.25 1.49
N LEU A 48 -8.54 10.74 0.28
CA LEU A 48 -9.60 10.32 -0.62
C LEU A 48 -9.28 8.93 -1.17
N ILE A 49 -10.26 8.03 -1.09
CA ILE A 49 -10.23 6.76 -1.81
C ILE A 49 -11.47 6.72 -2.71
N GLN A 50 -11.25 6.51 -3.99
CA GLN A 50 -12.32 6.33 -4.98
C GLN A 50 -12.21 4.95 -5.61
N ALA A 51 -13.30 4.21 -5.58
CA ALA A 51 -13.45 2.91 -6.24
C ALA A 51 -14.45 3.05 -7.39
N GLN A 52 -14.05 2.68 -8.59
CA GLN A 52 -14.90 2.75 -9.77
C GLN A 52 -14.68 1.55 -10.69
N LYS A 53 -15.71 1.24 -11.47
CA LYS A 53 -15.60 0.29 -12.55
C LYS A 53 -15.18 1.03 -13.82
N ALA A 54 -13.98 0.75 -14.28
CA ALA A 54 -13.50 1.22 -15.57
C ALA A 54 -14.18 0.44 -16.71
N SER A 55 -13.96 0.84 -17.95
CA SER A 55 -14.45 0.10 -19.13
C SER A 55 -13.94 -1.36 -19.13
N ASN A 56 -14.69 -2.27 -19.74
CA ASN A 56 -14.30 -3.68 -19.93
C ASN A 56 -14.10 -4.50 -18.63
N GLN A 57 -14.94 -4.31 -17.62
CA GLN A 57 -14.93 -5.04 -16.36
C GLN A 57 -13.71 -4.78 -15.45
N HIS A 58 -12.77 -3.97 -15.86
CA HIS A 58 -11.66 -3.57 -14.99
C HIS A 58 -12.18 -2.68 -13.86
N LYS A 59 -11.62 -2.87 -12.70
CA LYS A 59 -11.81 -2.02 -11.53
C LYS A 59 -10.65 -1.04 -11.41
N GLN A 60 -10.94 0.10 -10.85
CA GLN A 60 -9.93 1.10 -10.52
C GLN A 60 -10.16 1.60 -9.11
N ILE A 61 -9.09 1.61 -8.32
CA ILE A 61 -8.99 2.34 -7.06
C ILE A 61 -8.05 3.50 -7.30
N THR A 62 -8.47 4.68 -6.90
CA THR A 62 -7.61 5.88 -6.84
C THR A 62 -7.48 6.29 -5.39
N ILE A 63 -6.27 6.59 -4.95
CA ILE A 63 -5.95 7.09 -3.61
C ILE A 63 -5.27 8.44 -3.79
N LEU A 64 -5.74 9.44 -3.06
CA LEU A 64 -5.14 10.77 -2.98
C LEU A 64 -5.02 11.14 -1.50
N SER A 65 -3.81 11.45 -1.05
CA SER A 65 -3.57 11.87 0.33
C SER A 65 -2.28 12.69 0.44
N ASP A 66 -2.08 13.29 1.59
CA ASP A 66 -0.87 14.06 1.88
C ASP A 66 0.41 13.21 1.88
N PHE A 67 0.29 11.88 2.02
CA PHE A 67 1.42 10.97 2.12
C PHE A 67 1.58 10.00 0.94
N ILE A 68 0.51 9.72 0.19
CA ILE A 68 0.56 8.80 -0.96
C ILE A 68 -0.54 9.11 -1.97
N ASP A 69 -0.16 9.20 -3.23
CA ASP A 69 -1.09 9.24 -4.35
C ASP A 69 -0.90 8.00 -5.21
N GLY A 70 -1.97 7.50 -5.77
CA GLY A 70 -1.82 6.38 -6.68
C GLY A 70 -3.09 5.76 -7.16
N GLN A 71 -2.90 4.72 -7.94
CA GLN A 71 -4.00 3.96 -8.50
C GLN A 71 -3.68 2.48 -8.61
N ILE A 72 -4.72 1.67 -8.52
CA ILE A 72 -4.71 0.25 -8.80
C ILE A 72 -5.75 0.00 -9.88
N VAL A 73 -5.36 -0.60 -10.99
CA VAL A 73 -6.26 -0.91 -12.11
C VAL A 73 -6.13 -2.38 -12.48
N GLY A 74 -7.24 -3.04 -12.73
CA GLY A 74 -7.21 -4.42 -13.16
C GLY A 74 -8.49 -5.20 -12.97
N ASN A 75 -8.38 -6.49 -13.11
CA ASN A 75 -9.43 -7.46 -12.82
C ASN A 75 -9.10 -8.17 -11.50
N TYR A 76 -9.72 -7.73 -10.44
CA TYR A 76 -9.45 -8.24 -9.10
C TYR A 76 -10.69 -8.15 -8.20
N ASN A 77 -10.68 -8.91 -7.12
CA ASN A 77 -11.68 -8.84 -6.08
C ASN A 77 -11.11 -8.16 -4.84
N TYR A 78 -11.81 -7.17 -4.31
CA TYR A 78 -11.38 -6.45 -3.10
C TYR A 78 -11.22 -7.40 -1.92
N SER A 79 -12.13 -8.38 -1.80
CA SER A 79 -12.12 -9.40 -0.74
C SER A 79 -10.87 -10.29 -0.75
N THR A 80 -10.25 -10.48 -1.92
CA THR A 80 -9.09 -11.38 -2.08
C THR A 80 -7.75 -10.66 -2.21
N LEU A 81 -7.74 -9.33 -2.39
CA LEU A 81 -6.50 -8.56 -2.48
C LEU A 81 -5.53 -8.79 -1.30
N PRO A 82 -6.00 -8.79 -0.02
CA PRO A 82 -5.10 -9.07 1.09
C PRO A 82 -4.46 -10.46 1.01
N ALA A 83 -5.22 -11.46 0.56
CA ALA A 83 -4.69 -12.80 0.36
C ALA A 83 -3.66 -12.86 -0.76
N THR A 84 -3.89 -12.15 -1.88
CA THR A 84 -2.91 -12.02 -2.97
C THR A 84 -1.59 -11.46 -2.46
N ILE A 85 -1.63 -10.34 -1.74
CA ILE A 85 -0.44 -9.71 -1.16
C ILE A 85 0.27 -10.68 -0.21
N ASN A 86 -0.48 -11.31 0.69
CA ASN A 86 0.07 -12.26 1.65
C ASN A 86 0.71 -13.47 0.96
N ASN A 87 0.06 -14.06 -0.04
CA ASN A 87 0.59 -15.18 -0.82
C ASN A 87 1.91 -14.81 -1.53
N LEU A 88 1.99 -13.58 -2.07
CA LEU A 88 3.20 -13.08 -2.70
C LEU A 88 4.33 -12.89 -1.71
N LEU A 89 4.06 -12.26 -0.57
CA LEU A 89 5.05 -12.07 0.48
C LEU A 89 5.57 -13.41 1.01
N HIS A 90 4.69 -14.37 1.27
CA HIS A 90 5.10 -15.71 1.68
C HIS A 90 5.93 -16.44 0.63
N SER A 91 5.59 -16.28 -0.64
CA SER A 91 6.30 -16.99 -1.73
C SER A 91 7.69 -16.43 -1.97
N TYR A 92 7.89 -15.12 -1.78
CA TYR A 92 9.11 -14.45 -2.20
C TYR A 92 9.93 -13.84 -1.06
N LEU A 93 9.29 -13.54 0.06
CA LEU A 93 9.92 -12.92 1.22
C LEU A 93 9.55 -13.65 2.52
N PRO A 94 9.72 -14.98 2.59
CA PRO A 94 9.30 -15.76 3.76
C PRO A 94 10.00 -15.33 5.05
N SER A 95 11.19 -14.76 4.96
CA SER A 95 11.97 -14.29 6.11
C SER A 95 11.44 -12.99 6.74
N LEU A 96 10.61 -12.25 6.02
CA LEU A 96 9.96 -11.04 6.55
C LEU A 96 8.63 -11.34 7.25
N MET A 97 8.11 -12.53 7.06
CA MET A 97 6.84 -12.94 7.63
C MET A 97 7.07 -13.75 8.89
N SER A 98 6.35 -13.40 9.95
CA SER A 98 6.30 -14.26 11.13
C SER A 98 5.83 -15.66 10.73
N PRO A 99 6.34 -16.73 11.35
CA PRO A 99 5.91 -18.09 11.04
C PRO A 99 4.47 -18.32 11.55
N THR A 100 3.53 -17.66 10.90
CA THR A 100 2.12 -17.93 11.11
C THR A 100 1.82 -19.31 10.50
N ARG A 101 1.09 -20.14 11.26
CA ARG A 101 0.59 -21.46 10.83
C ARG A 101 0.23 -21.41 9.36
N ARG A 102 0.62 -22.44 8.61
CA ARG A 102 0.19 -22.68 7.22
C ARG A 102 -1.33 -22.46 7.12
N SER A 103 -1.72 -21.23 6.86
CA SER A 103 -3.06 -20.91 6.42
C SER A 103 -3.18 -21.58 5.06
N ASN A 104 -4.22 -22.37 4.85
CA ASN A 104 -4.55 -22.88 3.54
C ASN A 104 -4.54 -21.68 2.59
N ALA A 105 -3.60 -21.67 1.66
CA ALA A 105 -3.45 -20.55 0.75
C ALA A 105 -4.79 -20.33 0.04
N ILE A 106 -5.43 -19.20 0.28
CA ILE A 106 -6.68 -18.84 -0.37
C ILE A 106 -6.34 -18.71 -1.85
N LYS A 107 -6.99 -19.53 -2.67
CA LYS A 107 -6.78 -19.49 -4.11
C LYS A 107 -7.39 -18.19 -4.64
N THR A 108 -6.56 -17.32 -5.14
CA THR A 108 -6.91 -16.01 -5.70
C THR A 108 -6.62 -16.02 -7.20
N ASN A 109 -7.22 -15.12 -7.94
CA ASN A 109 -7.02 -15.00 -9.40
C ASN A 109 -7.11 -13.52 -9.79
N ASN A 110 -6.23 -12.74 -9.19
CA ASN A 110 -6.20 -11.30 -9.42
C ASN A 110 -5.14 -10.94 -10.48
N ALA A 111 -5.51 -10.03 -11.37
CA ALA A 111 -4.61 -9.43 -12.34
C ALA A 111 -4.73 -7.91 -12.24
N LEU A 112 -3.66 -7.23 -11.83
CA LEU A 112 -3.69 -5.80 -11.56
C LEU A 112 -2.35 -5.12 -11.86
N GLU A 113 -2.43 -3.83 -12.13
CA GLU A 113 -1.30 -2.93 -12.21
C GLU A 113 -1.52 -1.82 -11.19
N PHE A 114 -0.45 -1.37 -10.54
CA PHE A 114 -0.50 -0.26 -9.60
C PHE A 114 0.66 0.70 -9.79
N ARG A 115 0.39 1.95 -9.44
CA ARG A 115 1.40 3.02 -9.40
C ARG A 115 1.08 3.89 -8.21
N PHE A 116 2.08 4.13 -7.38
CA PHE A 116 2.02 4.99 -6.23
C PHE A 116 3.18 5.97 -6.25
N ASN A 117 2.87 7.22 -5.97
CA ASN A 117 3.84 8.25 -5.64
C ASN A 117 3.75 8.51 -4.13
N ILE A 118 4.83 8.30 -3.43
CA ILE A 118 4.90 8.48 -1.99
C ILE A 118 5.53 9.85 -1.72
N HIS A 119 4.82 10.71 -1.00
CA HIS A 119 5.24 12.06 -0.69
C HIS A 119 6.12 12.10 0.55
N ASN A 120 5.56 11.73 1.68
CA ASN A 120 6.27 11.62 2.95
C ASN A 120 5.47 10.75 3.91
N THR A 121 6.13 9.80 4.55
CA THR A 121 5.49 8.89 5.52
C THR A 121 5.92 9.12 6.96
N ASP A 122 6.57 10.25 7.29
CA ASP A 122 7.04 10.54 8.65
C ASP A 122 5.93 10.34 9.68
N ILE A 123 4.78 10.96 9.44
CA ILE A 123 3.64 10.87 10.34
C ILE A 123 3.10 9.44 10.48
N LEU A 124 3.03 8.67 9.38
CA LEU A 124 2.59 7.28 9.44
C LEU A 124 3.59 6.44 10.24
N THR A 125 4.88 6.74 10.08
CA THR A 125 5.95 6.09 10.82
C THR A 125 5.81 6.34 12.32
N GLU A 126 5.51 7.56 12.71
CA GLU A 126 5.39 7.97 14.09
C GLU A 126 4.11 7.42 14.75
N VAL A 127 2.95 7.66 14.13
CA VAL A 127 1.65 7.19 14.64
C VAL A 127 1.55 5.68 14.73
N PHE A 128 2.04 4.97 13.72
CA PHE A 128 1.99 3.50 13.66
C PHE A 128 3.28 2.82 14.10
N GLN A 129 4.27 3.56 14.61
CA GLN A 129 5.57 3.05 15.04
C GLN A 129 6.25 2.16 13.99
N LEU A 130 6.18 2.57 12.73
CA LEU A 130 6.77 1.82 11.63
C LEU A 130 8.30 1.95 11.65
N PRO A 131 9.05 0.91 11.31
CA PRO A 131 10.51 0.98 11.30
C PRO A 131 11.07 1.72 10.08
N ILE A 132 10.21 2.13 9.15
CA ILE A 132 10.59 2.69 7.85
C ILE A 132 9.86 4.01 7.61
N THR A 133 10.62 5.06 7.28
CA THR A 133 10.12 6.31 6.74
C THR A 133 10.56 6.46 5.28
N VAL A 134 9.64 6.80 4.41
CA VAL A 134 9.90 7.08 3.00
C VAL A 134 9.66 8.57 2.75
N TYR A 135 10.61 9.20 2.08
CA TYR A 135 10.55 10.64 1.79
C TYR A 135 10.05 10.93 0.37
N ALA A 136 9.79 12.20 0.12
CA ALA A 136 9.17 12.70 -1.10
C ALA A 136 9.83 12.23 -2.40
N ASN A 137 9.01 12.17 -3.46
CA ASN A 137 9.38 11.72 -4.80
C ASN A 137 9.75 10.24 -4.89
N SER A 138 9.28 9.43 -3.95
CA SER A 138 9.41 7.98 -4.04
C SER A 138 8.31 7.40 -4.93
N ASP A 139 8.70 6.50 -5.80
CA ASP A 139 7.81 5.87 -6.79
C ASP A 139 7.76 4.36 -6.54
N LEU A 140 6.56 3.81 -6.52
CA LEU A 140 6.32 2.38 -6.42
C LEU A 140 5.33 1.96 -7.50
N ARG A 141 5.75 1.06 -8.38
CA ARG A 141 4.90 0.53 -9.43
C ARG A 141 5.04 -0.97 -9.58
N GLY A 142 3.97 -1.60 -9.99
CA GLY A 142 4.02 -3.04 -10.20
C GLY A 142 2.85 -3.57 -11.02
N LYS A 143 3.04 -4.81 -11.43
CA LYS A 143 2.05 -5.63 -12.11
C LYS A 143 2.06 -7.01 -11.49
N ILE A 144 0.88 -7.51 -11.21
CA ILE A 144 0.62 -8.85 -10.71
C ILE A 144 -0.39 -9.50 -11.63
N ASP A 145 -0.10 -10.72 -12.06
CA ASP A 145 -1.03 -11.59 -12.77
C ASP A 145 -0.90 -13.00 -12.19
N GLU A 146 -1.80 -13.35 -11.30
CA GLU A 146 -1.78 -14.62 -10.60
C GLU A 146 -2.08 -15.80 -11.55
N SER A 147 -2.87 -15.58 -12.60
CA SER A 147 -3.19 -16.62 -13.59
C SER A 147 -1.97 -17.10 -14.33
N ASN A 148 -1.04 -16.21 -14.61
CA ASN A 148 0.22 -16.48 -15.28
C ASN A 148 1.40 -16.56 -14.32
N GLY A 149 1.16 -16.42 -13.02
CA GLY A 149 2.21 -16.36 -12.00
C GLY A 149 3.21 -15.24 -12.23
N GLN A 150 2.80 -14.14 -12.85
CA GLN A 150 3.68 -13.00 -13.17
C GLN A 150 3.68 -11.96 -12.06
N ILE A 151 4.88 -11.52 -11.72
CA ILE A 151 5.10 -10.41 -10.81
C ILE A 151 6.21 -9.53 -11.36
N ASN A 152 5.90 -8.24 -11.47
CA ASN A 152 6.88 -7.21 -11.71
C ASN A 152 6.65 -6.10 -10.70
N LEU A 153 7.68 -5.70 -10.00
CA LEU A 153 7.64 -4.59 -9.05
C LEU A 153 8.90 -3.77 -9.23
N SER A 154 8.76 -2.47 -9.26
CA SER A 154 9.88 -1.54 -9.20
C SER A 154 9.57 -0.42 -8.23
N ALA A 155 10.57 -0.04 -7.46
CA ALA A 155 10.49 1.08 -6.56
C ALA A 155 11.76 1.92 -6.66
N TYR A 156 11.58 3.23 -6.49
CA TYR A 156 12.65 4.19 -6.36
C TYR A 156 12.40 5.06 -5.14
N PHE A 157 13.41 5.16 -4.30
CA PHE A 157 13.39 5.95 -3.08
C PHE A 157 14.58 6.91 -3.11
N PRO A 158 14.39 8.21 -3.38
CA PRO A 158 15.47 9.19 -3.31
C PRO A 158 16.12 9.19 -1.95
N ARG A 159 15.29 9.05 -0.92
CA ARG A 159 15.72 8.97 0.47
C ARG A 159 14.71 8.15 1.27
N MET A 160 15.23 7.27 2.12
CA MET A 160 14.45 6.54 3.11
C MET A 160 15.24 6.42 4.42
N ARG A 161 14.54 6.27 5.51
CA ARG A 161 15.11 5.98 6.82
C ARG A 161 14.61 4.60 7.27
N TYR A 162 15.54 3.76 7.66
CA TYR A 162 15.25 2.51 8.34
C TYR A 162 15.81 2.56 9.74
N LYS A 163 14.94 2.66 10.74
CA LYS A 163 15.32 2.98 12.12
C LYS A 163 16.13 4.27 12.14
N GLU A 164 17.41 4.21 12.50
CA GLU A 164 18.32 5.37 12.58
C GLU A 164 19.21 5.55 11.33
N HIS A 165 19.10 4.65 10.35
CA HIS A 165 19.95 4.67 9.16
C HIS A 165 19.25 5.30 7.96
N PHE A 166 19.90 6.28 7.36
CA PHE A 166 19.47 6.86 6.10
C PHE A 166 20.04 6.08 4.91
N ILE A 167 19.21 5.87 3.92
CA ILE A 167 19.53 5.25 2.65
C ILE A 167 19.19 6.26 1.56
N GLU A 168 20.17 6.62 0.75
CA GLU A 168 20.01 7.55 -0.34
C GLU A 168 19.94 6.79 -1.68
N SER A 169 19.11 7.29 -2.60
CA SER A 169 19.01 6.75 -3.97
C SER A 169 18.76 5.23 -4.05
N GLY A 170 17.88 4.72 -3.20
CA GLY A 170 17.52 3.31 -3.20
C GLY A 170 16.67 2.94 -4.41
N THR A 171 17.00 1.84 -5.07
CA THR A 171 16.16 1.22 -6.10
C THR A 171 15.91 -0.24 -5.77
N LEU A 172 14.66 -0.67 -5.98
CA LEU A 172 14.25 -2.07 -5.89
C LEU A 172 13.64 -2.48 -7.23
N SER A 173 14.10 -3.58 -7.77
CA SER A 173 13.45 -4.24 -8.91
C SER A 173 13.23 -5.70 -8.58
N LEU A 174 12.01 -6.16 -8.75
CA LEU A 174 11.60 -7.52 -8.48
C LEU A 174 10.76 -8.02 -9.65
N HIS A 175 11.20 -9.07 -10.29
CA HIS A 175 10.46 -9.68 -11.38
C HIS A 175 10.67 -11.19 -11.40
N ASN A 176 9.64 -11.93 -11.73
CA ASN A 176 9.79 -13.33 -11.99
C ASN A 176 9.90 -13.63 -13.48
N ARG A 177 10.76 -14.57 -13.81
CA ARG A 177 10.89 -15.11 -15.15
C ARG A 177 11.06 -16.62 -15.05
N SER A 178 10.19 -17.36 -15.76
CA SER A 178 10.27 -18.84 -15.78
C SER A 178 10.31 -19.47 -14.38
N SER A 179 9.38 -19.07 -13.51
CA SER A 179 9.26 -19.55 -12.11
C SER A 179 10.41 -19.19 -11.17
N LYS A 180 11.35 -18.34 -11.62
CA LYS A 180 12.43 -17.82 -10.77
C LYS A 180 12.17 -16.34 -10.49
N LEU A 181 12.30 -15.96 -9.22
CA LEU A 181 12.27 -14.56 -8.82
C LEU A 181 13.68 -13.98 -8.93
N ASN A 182 13.78 -12.86 -9.63
CA ASN A 182 14.96 -12.03 -9.65
C ASN A 182 14.67 -10.78 -8.83
N ALA A 183 15.44 -10.56 -7.79
CA ALA A 183 15.38 -9.36 -6.98
C ALA A 183 16.70 -8.61 -7.11
N GLN A 184 16.64 -7.34 -7.39
CA GLN A 184 17.79 -6.46 -7.45
C GLN A 184 17.53 -5.25 -6.57
N VAL A 185 18.42 -5.02 -5.63
CA VAL A 185 18.40 -3.87 -4.75
C VAL A 185 19.71 -3.12 -4.94
N ARG A 186 19.64 -1.81 -5.10
CA ARG A 186 20.80 -0.93 -5.19
C ARG A 186 20.61 0.23 -4.26
N PHE A 187 21.65 0.60 -3.57
CA PHE A 187 21.75 1.78 -2.71
C PHE A 187 23.04 2.53 -3.06
N ASN A 188 23.00 3.84 -2.91
CA ASN A 188 24.19 4.70 -2.92
C ASN A 188 24.39 5.28 -1.53
#